data_60757662dc6401a1d8d0263e908d6f4b
#
_entry.id   60757662dc6401a1d8d0263e908d6f4b
#
_cell.length_a   1.000
_cell.length_b   1.000
_cell.length_c   1.000
_cell.angle_alpha   90.00
_cell.angle_beta   90.00
_cell.angle_gamma   90.00
#
_symmetry.space_group_name_H-M   'P 1'
#
loop_
_entity.id
_entity.type
_entity.pdbx_description
1 polymer ?
#
loop_
_entity_poly.entity_id
_entity_poly.type
_entity_poly.pdbx_seq_one_letter_code
_entity_poly.pdbx_strand_id
1 'polypeptide(L)'
;MRFYENKLLRPIPLLFFFVCLGILNPFHIPPDPVAHAEVEVVMKPVLLERDPEVAKEFARNQMPAWGWKSEAQWQCLESLWTKESNWRPDAYNKQPVYQNGEKLNAGGIPQILGLDPKSSVEEQIRRGFIYIESRYSDPCSAWRFWSRNFWY
;
A
#
# COMPACT_ATOMS: atom_id res chain seq x y z
N MET A 1 -8.84 -26.11 41.89
CA MET A 1 -10.09 -25.91 42.66
C MET A 1 -10.99 -24.93 41.96
N ARG A 2 -12.22 -25.38 41.76
CA ARG A 2 -13.50 -24.74 41.40
C ARG A 2 -13.76 -24.50 39.94
N PHE A 3 -14.54 -25.43 39.45
CA PHE A 3 -15.51 -25.41 38.35
C PHE A 3 -16.55 -24.33 38.53
N TYR A 4 -17.01 -23.71 37.42
CA TYR A 4 -18.37 -23.19 37.32
C TYR A 4 -18.88 -23.41 35.89
N GLU A 5 -19.67 -24.48 35.76
CA GLU A 5 -20.63 -24.64 34.68
C GLU A 5 -21.83 -23.75 34.94
N ASN A 6 -22.35 -23.10 33.92
CA ASN A 6 -23.76 -22.73 33.88
C ASN A 6 -24.30 -22.86 32.46
N LYS A 7 -24.92 -24.02 32.23
CA LYS A 7 -25.89 -24.25 31.16
C LYS A 7 -27.17 -23.46 31.49
N LEU A 8 -27.59 -22.58 30.66
CA LEU A 8 -28.96 -22.08 30.62
C LEU A 8 -29.57 -22.39 29.25
N LEU A 9 -30.42 -23.41 29.26
CA LEU A 9 -31.38 -23.77 28.24
C LEU A 9 -32.35 -22.59 28.05
N ARG A 10 -32.51 -22.11 26.83
CA ARG A 10 -33.59 -21.23 26.43
C ARG A 10 -34.64 -22.00 25.66
N PRO A 11 -35.95 -21.83 25.96
CA PRO A 11 -37.01 -22.54 25.29
C PRO A 11 -37.32 -21.97 23.91
N ILE A 12 -37.71 -22.86 23.02
CA ILE A 12 -38.17 -22.61 21.65
C ILE A 12 -39.59 -22.06 21.71
N PRO A 13 -39.92 -20.90 21.10
CA PRO A 13 -41.31 -20.50 20.97
C PRO A 13 -41.94 -21.13 19.73
N LEU A 14 -43.19 -21.58 19.97
CA LEU A 14 -44.14 -22.19 19.06
C LEU A 14 -44.31 -21.41 17.75
N LEU A 15 -44.33 -22.17 16.64
CA LEU A 15 -44.81 -21.71 15.34
C LEU A 15 -46.29 -21.40 15.38
N PHE A 16 -46.63 -20.16 15.15
CA PHE A 16 -47.99 -19.78 14.74
C PHE A 16 -48.09 -19.84 13.22
N PHE A 17 -48.87 -20.84 12.74
CA PHE A 17 -49.31 -20.90 11.36
C PHE A 17 -50.41 -19.87 11.13
N PHE A 18 -50.11 -18.79 10.47
CA PHE A 18 -51.14 -17.91 9.88
C PHE A 18 -51.39 -18.37 8.45
N VAL A 19 -52.58 -19.01 8.28
CA VAL A 19 -53.14 -19.27 6.95
C VAL A 19 -53.76 -17.94 6.49
N CYS A 20 -53.11 -17.20 5.65
CA CYS A 20 -53.69 -16.09 4.92
C CYS A 20 -54.30 -16.61 3.62
N LEU A 21 -55.63 -16.63 3.58
CA LEU A 21 -56.43 -16.83 2.37
C LEU A 21 -56.09 -15.72 1.37
N GLY A 22 -55.46 -16.11 0.24
CA GLY A 22 -55.10 -15.20 -0.83
C GLY A 22 -56.33 -14.68 -1.58
N ILE A 23 -56.47 -13.38 -1.56
CA ILE A 23 -57.32 -12.66 -2.52
C ILE A 23 -56.53 -12.56 -3.81
N LEU A 24 -56.94 -13.31 -4.84
CA LEU A 24 -56.38 -13.23 -6.18
C LEU A 24 -56.68 -11.84 -6.77
N ASN A 25 -55.68 -11.00 -6.88
CA ASN A 25 -55.77 -9.72 -7.54
C ASN A 25 -55.37 -9.93 -9.03
N PRO A 26 -56.30 -9.83 -10.00
CA PRO A 26 -56.05 -10.19 -11.39
C PRO A 26 -55.25 -9.17 -12.19
N PHE A 27 -54.67 -8.13 -11.56
CA PHE A 27 -53.87 -7.12 -12.21
C PHE A 27 -52.43 -7.00 -11.63
N HIS A 28 -51.85 -8.13 -11.26
CA HIS A 28 -50.44 -8.11 -10.92
C HIS A 28 -49.61 -8.18 -12.20
N ILE A 29 -49.31 -6.98 -12.75
CA ILE A 29 -48.25 -6.85 -13.76
C ILE A 29 -46.94 -7.02 -13.00
N PRO A 30 -46.17 -8.07 -13.26
CA PRO A 30 -44.84 -8.17 -12.65
C PRO A 30 -44.05 -6.94 -13.08
N PRO A 31 -43.30 -6.27 -12.17
CA PRO A 31 -42.37 -5.25 -12.60
C PRO A 31 -41.36 -5.90 -13.55
N ASP A 32 -41.16 -5.27 -14.69
CA ASP A 32 -40.12 -5.68 -15.62
C ASP A 32 -38.83 -5.94 -14.83
N PRO A 33 -38.12 -7.02 -15.11
CA PRO A 33 -36.80 -7.23 -14.54
C PRO A 33 -35.89 -6.13 -15.11
N VAL A 34 -35.84 -4.99 -14.39
CA VAL A 34 -34.76 -4.03 -14.61
C VAL A 34 -33.52 -4.82 -14.30
N ALA A 35 -32.87 -5.30 -15.34
CA ALA A 35 -31.56 -5.88 -15.23
C ALA A 35 -30.66 -4.79 -14.63
N HIS A 36 -30.55 -4.82 -13.30
CA HIS A 36 -29.44 -4.15 -12.65
C HIS A 36 -28.20 -4.89 -13.15
N ALA A 37 -27.64 -4.39 -14.26
CA ALA A 37 -26.30 -4.72 -14.63
C ALA A 37 -25.45 -4.19 -13.46
N GLU A 38 -25.18 -5.09 -12.51
CA GLU A 38 -24.19 -4.88 -11.49
C GLU A 38 -22.89 -4.69 -12.28
N VAL A 39 -22.53 -3.42 -12.45
CA VAL A 39 -21.23 -3.06 -13.02
C VAL A 39 -20.25 -3.51 -11.95
N GLU A 40 -19.81 -4.76 -12.07
CA GLU A 40 -18.66 -5.25 -11.34
C GLU A 40 -17.47 -4.41 -11.80
N VAL A 41 -17.23 -3.31 -11.08
CA VAL A 41 -16.03 -2.52 -11.22
C VAL A 41 -14.91 -3.42 -10.71
N VAL A 42 -14.42 -4.29 -11.61
CA VAL A 42 -13.16 -4.99 -11.40
C VAL A 42 -12.11 -3.89 -11.30
N MET A 43 -11.83 -3.45 -10.07
CA MET A 43 -10.69 -2.60 -9.79
C MET A 43 -9.44 -3.43 -10.07
N LYS A 44 -9.06 -3.48 -11.36
CA LYS A 44 -7.73 -3.92 -11.74
C LYS A 44 -6.77 -3.08 -10.91
N PRO A 45 -5.85 -3.70 -10.12
CA PRO A 45 -4.88 -2.92 -9.39
C PRO A 45 -4.18 -2.02 -10.40
N VAL A 46 -4.37 -0.71 -10.24
CA VAL A 46 -3.66 0.28 -11.04
C VAL A 46 -2.22 0.16 -10.61
N LEU A 47 -1.44 -0.59 -11.40
CA LEU A 47 0.00 -0.56 -11.27
C LEU A 47 0.40 0.89 -11.50
N LEU A 48 1.01 1.50 -10.49
CA LEU A 48 1.57 2.83 -10.64
C LEU A 48 2.45 2.84 -11.87
N GLU A 49 2.18 3.79 -12.75
CA GLU A 49 3.03 3.99 -13.92
C GLU A 49 4.47 4.23 -13.45
N ARG A 50 5.42 3.74 -14.23
CA ARG A 50 6.85 3.88 -13.93
C ARG A 50 7.35 5.29 -14.30
N ASP A 51 6.48 6.28 -14.08
CA ASP A 51 6.75 7.69 -14.29
C ASP A 51 7.30 8.32 -12.99
N PRO A 52 8.38 9.10 -13.05
CA PRO A 52 8.96 9.76 -11.89
C PRO A 52 8.00 10.68 -11.14
N GLU A 53 7.12 11.41 -11.83
CA GLU A 53 6.18 12.33 -11.16
C GLU A 53 5.07 11.57 -10.43
N VAL A 54 4.57 10.47 -11.02
CA VAL A 54 3.63 9.57 -10.35
C VAL A 54 4.26 8.94 -9.11
N ALA A 55 5.54 8.53 -9.22
CA ALA A 55 6.29 7.99 -8.09
C ALA A 55 6.48 9.02 -6.95
N LYS A 56 6.76 10.27 -7.29
CA LYS A 56 6.88 11.38 -6.32
C LYS A 56 5.56 11.63 -5.58
N GLU A 57 4.47 11.73 -6.33
CA GLU A 57 3.15 11.93 -5.75
C GLU A 57 2.78 10.78 -4.80
N PHE A 58 2.98 9.55 -5.23
CA PHE A 58 2.74 8.39 -4.38
C PHE A 58 3.58 8.43 -3.10
N ALA A 59 4.89 8.67 -3.20
CA ALA A 59 5.76 8.76 -2.04
C ALA A 59 5.31 9.86 -1.07
N ARG A 60 5.02 11.06 -1.57
CA ARG A 60 4.54 12.20 -0.77
C ARG A 60 3.27 11.87 0.00
N ASN A 61 2.32 11.18 -0.63
CA ASN A 61 1.06 10.75 -0.02
C ASN A 61 1.25 9.68 1.06
N GLN A 62 2.32 8.86 0.97
CA GLN A 62 2.61 7.83 1.97
C GLN A 62 3.40 8.34 3.19
N MET A 63 4.17 9.42 3.06
CA MET A 63 5.04 9.94 4.12
C MET A 63 4.35 10.19 5.47
N PRO A 64 3.10 10.70 5.53
CA PRO A 64 2.41 10.93 6.81
C PRO A 64 2.24 9.67 7.66
N ALA A 65 2.09 8.49 7.04
CA ALA A 65 1.99 7.21 7.74
C ALA A 65 3.30 6.81 8.44
N TRP A 66 4.45 7.36 7.98
CA TRP A 66 5.78 7.18 8.57
C TRP A 66 6.13 8.28 9.58
N GLY A 67 5.18 9.16 9.91
CA GLY A 67 5.43 10.29 10.81
C GLY A 67 6.10 11.50 10.14
N TRP A 68 6.44 11.44 8.87
CA TRP A 68 7.13 12.49 8.12
C TRP A 68 6.11 13.43 7.46
N LYS A 69 5.51 14.31 8.27
CA LYS A 69 4.35 15.13 7.87
C LYS A 69 4.68 16.53 7.34
N SER A 70 5.91 17.02 7.57
CA SER A 70 6.26 18.39 7.21
C SER A 70 6.72 18.50 5.76
N GLU A 71 6.49 19.66 5.15
CA GLU A 71 7.01 19.99 3.82
C GLU A 71 8.54 19.88 3.75
N ALA A 72 9.23 20.23 4.84
CA ALA A 72 10.68 20.08 4.92
C ALA A 72 11.14 18.62 4.75
N GLN A 73 10.41 17.64 5.34
CA GLN A 73 10.73 16.23 5.17
C GLN A 73 10.52 15.77 3.71
N TRP A 74 9.48 16.29 3.05
CA TRP A 74 9.27 16.04 1.63
C TRP A 74 10.42 16.57 0.78
N GLN A 75 10.81 17.83 0.96
CA GLN A 75 11.90 18.45 0.21
C GLN A 75 13.23 17.72 0.40
N CYS A 76 13.48 17.20 1.60
CA CYS A 76 14.66 16.39 1.88
C CYS A 76 14.61 15.06 1.11
N LEU A 77 13.47 14.36 1.12
CA LEU A 77 13.28 13.11 0.38
C LEU A 77 13.41 13.32 -1.12
N GLU A 78 12.74 14.35 -1.64
CA GLU A 78 12.78 14.70 -3.05
C GLU A 78 14.21 14.99 -3.51
N SER A 79 14.95 15.77 -2.73
CA SER A 79 16.36 16.08 -3.01
C SER A 79 17.23 14.82 -2.99
N LEU A 80 17.04 13.96 -1.99
CA LEU A 80 17.80 12.73 -1.83
C LEU A 80 17.63 11.81 -3.03
N TRP A 81 16.38 11.43 -3.35
CA TRP A 81 16.11 10.47 -4.41
C TRP A 81 16.28 11.06 -5.83
N THR A 82 16.24 12.38 -5.96
CA THR A 82 16.71 13.04 -7.19
C THR A 82 18.20 12.80 -7.43
N LYS A 83 19.02 12.84 -6.38
CA LYS A 83 20.47 12.54 -6.49
C LYS A 83 20.75 11.06 -6.72
N GLU A 84 19.95 10.17 -6.18
CA GLU A 84 20.13 8.72 -6.31
C GLU A 84 19.77 8.20 -7.72
N SER A 85 18.61 8.57 -8.22
CA SER A 85 18.08 8.00 -9.46
C SER A 85 17.38 9.00 -10.37
N ASN A 86 17.22 10.25 -9.94
CA ASN A 86 16.25 11.18 -10.53
C ASN A 86 14.84 10.60 -10.54
N TRP A 87 14.47 9.90 -9.46
CA TRP A 87 13.18 9.23 -9.28
C TRP A 87 12.84 8.16 -10.32
N ARG A 88 13.81 7.66 -11.07
CA ARG A 88 13.61 6.64 -12.11
C ARG A 88 13.50 5.25 -11.49
N PRO A 89 12.36 4.56 -11.67
CA PRO A 89 12.18 3.22 -11.12
C PRO A 89 13.07 2.15 -11.76
N ASP A 90 13.57 2.40 -12.97
CA ASP A 90 14.43 1.49 -13.72
C ASP A 90 15.94 1.77 -13.51
N ALA A 91 16.26 2.74 -12.65
CA ALA A 91 17.64 3.07 -12.36
C ALA A 91 18.42 1.88 -11.79
N TYR A 92 19.60 1.65 -12.32
CA TYR A 92 20.45 0.53 -11.92
C TYR A 92 21.91 0.92 -11.96
N ASN A 93 22.58 0.78 -10.82
CA ASN A 93 24.03 0.99 -10.75
C ASN A 93 24.76 -0.30 -11.15
N LYS A 94 25.53 -0.23 -12.24
CA LYS A 94 26.27 -1.37 -12.77
C LYS A 94 27.52 -1.71 -11.94
N GLN A 95 27.96 -0.80 -11.07
CA GLN A 95 29.12 -1.04 -10.20
C GLN A 95 28.65 -1.76 -8.92
N PRO A 96 29.06 -3.02 -8.72
CA PRO A 96 28.63 -3.77 -7.56
C PRO A 96 29.40 -3.37 -6.31
N VAL A 97 28.72 -3.52 -5.18
CA VAL A 97 29.33 -3.54 -3.86
C VAL A 97 29.33 -4.97 -3.35
N TYR A 98 30.43 -5.38 -2.71
CA TYR A 98 30.50 -6.68 -2.05
C TYR A 98 30.16 -6.52 -0.56
N GLN A 99 29.10 -7.19 -0.13
CA GLN A 99 28.65 -7.18 1.25
C GLN A 99 28.45 -8.63 1.72
N ASN A 100 29.09 -9.01 2.82
CA ASN A 100 29.02 -10.37 3.37
C ASN A 100 29.34 -11.50 2.34
N GLY A 101 30.22 -11.23 1.37
CA GLY A 101 30.56 -12.16 0.30
C GLY A 101 29.58 -12.17 -0.89
N GLU A 102 28.51 -11.44 -0.80
CA GLU A 102 27.54 -11.29 -1.90
C GLU A 102 27.85 -10.07 -2.76
N LYS A 103 27.67 -10.22 -4.06
CA LYS A 103 27.80 -9.14 -5.05
C LYS A 103 26.44 -8.49 -5.23
N LEU A 104 26.28 -7.26 -4.77
CA LEU A 104 25.04 -6.51 -4.82
C LEU A 104 25.19 -5.24 -5.66
N ASN A 105 24.16 -4.93 -6.43
CA ASN A 105 24.04 -3.67 -7.14
C ASN A 105 22.93 -2.81 -6.52
N ALA A 106 23.09 -1.51 -6.55
CA ALA A 106 22.03 -0.59 -6.17
C ALA A 106 21.02 -0.45 -7.30
N GLY A 107 19.72 -0.39 -6.95
CA GLY A 107 18.65 -0.31 -7.93
C GLY A 107 17.44 0.49 -7.48
N GLY A 108 16.59 0.81 -8.46
CA GLY A 108 15.34 1.51 -8.26
C GLY A 108 15.46 2.97 -7.85
N ILE A 109 14.35 3.56 -7.46
CA ILE A 109 14.26 4.97 -7.05
C ILE A 109 15.24 5.30 -5.90
N PRO A 110 15.30 4.51 -4.81
CA PRO A 110 16.14 4.84 -3.66
C PRO A 110 17.59 4.36 -3.79
N GLN A 111 17.98 3.67 -4.87
CA GLN A 111 19.32 3.09 -5.07
C GLN A 111 19.81 2.22 -3.89
N ILE A 112 18.94 1.35 -3.39
CA ILE A 112 19.26 0.41 -2.30
C ILE A 112 19.96 -0.82 -2.89
N LEU A 113 20.99 -1.31 -2.19
CA LEU A 113 21.70 -2.54 -2.55
C LEU A 113 20.77 -3.75 -2.56
N GLY A 114 20.77 -4.52 -3.65
CA GLY A 114 19.95 -5.70 -3.84
C GLY A 114 18.47 -5.41 -4.15
N LEU A 115 18.09 -4.15 -4.36
CA LEU A 115 16.75 -3.81 -4.82
C LEU A 115 16.65 -4.07 -6.33
N ASP A 116 15.70 -4.93 -6.73
CA ASP A 116 15.42 -5.18 -8.14
C ASP A 116 14.72 -3.95 -8.75
N PRO A 117 15.32 -3.30 -9.78
CA PRO A 117 14.69 -2.16 -10.45
C PRO A 117 13.43 -2.53 -11.22
N LYS A 118 13.12 -3.82 -11.39
CA LYS A 118 11.86 -4.30 -12.01
C LYS A 118 10.72 -4.45 -10.99
N SER A 119 11.01 -4.37 -9.69
CA SER A 119 9.94 -4.38 -8.68
C SER A 119 8.99 -3.19 -8.86
N SER A 120 7.79 -3.28 -8.30
CA SER A 120 6.80 -2.22 -8.41
C SER A 120 7.31 -0.91 -7.78
N VAL A 121 6.78 0.23 -8.23
CA VAL A 121 7.13 1.55 -7.69
C VAL A 121 6.80 1.63 -6.21
N GLU A 122 5.66 1.06 -5.79
CA GLU A 122 5.25 0.98 -4.40
C GLU A 122 6.26 0.24 -3.54
N GLU A 123 6.73 -0.91 -4.02
CA GLU A 123 7.72 -1.72 -3.29
C GLU A 123 9.05 -1.00 -3.18
N GLN A 124 9.49 -0.33 -4.23
CA GLN A 124 10.72 0.47 -4.21
C GLN A 124 10.63 1.60 -3.19
N ILE A 125 9.53 2.36 -3.18
CA ILE A 125 9.29 3.45 -2.24
C ILE A 125 9.20 2.92 -0.81
N ARG A 126 8.43 1.85 -0.58
CA ARG A 126 8.31 1.22 0.74
C ARG A 126 9.67 0.78 1.28
N ARG A 127 10.49 0.13 0.48
CA ARG A 127 11.83 -0.29 0.88
C ARG A 127 12.75 0.89 1.14
N GLY A 128 12.63 1.96 0.34
CA GLY A 128 13.34 3.21 0.56
C GLY A 128 12.98 3.86 1.90
N PHE A 129 11.70 3.86 2.26
CA PHE A 129 11.25 4.40 3.55
C PHE A 129 11.76 3.56 4.73
N ILE A 130 11.67 2.23 4.65
CA ILE A 130 12.23 1.33 5.68
C ILE A 130 13.73 1.61 5.87
N TYR A 131 14.47 1.76 4.78
CA TYR A 131 15.90 2.04 4.85
C TYR A 131 16.20 3.37 5.52
N ILE A 132 15.47 4.45 5.14
CA ILE A 132 15.62 5.77 5.75
C ILE A 132 15.27 5.73 7.24
N GLU A 133 14.13 5.14 7.59
CA GLU A 133 13.68 5.05 8.99
C GLU A 133 14.70 4.30 9.86
N SER A 134 15.13 3.12 9.40
CA SER A 134 16.02 2.25 10.19
C SER A 134 17.42 2.82 10.37
N ARG A 135 17.92 3.59 9.41
CA ARG A 135 19.31 4.06 9.41
C ARG A 135 19.45 5.54 9.81
N TYR A 136 18.45 6.35 9.51
CA TYR A 136 18.52 7.81 9.66
C TYR A 136 17.36 8.40 10.46
N SER A 137 16.33 7.63 10.76
CA SER A 137 15.08 8.01 11.40
C SER A 137 14.14 8.86 10.52
N ASP A 138 14.65 9.71 9.66
CA ASP A 138 13.86 10.60 8.82
C ASP A 138 14.59 11.07 7.54
N PRO A 139 13.84 11.53 6.51
CA PRO A 139 14.42 12.00 5.25
C PRO A 139 15.44 13.13 5.37
N CYS A 140 15.22 14.10 6.26
CA CYS A 140 16.16 15.21 6.39
C CYS A 140 17.49 14.79 7.05
N SER A 141 17.46 13.80 7.93
CA SER A 141 18.65 13.20 8.48
C SER A 141 19.44 12.43 7.42
N ALA A 142 18.72 11.66 6.56
CA ALA A 142 19.33 10.97 5.42
C ALA A 142 19.95 11.95 4.42
N TRP A 143 19.22 13.01 4.06
CA TRP A 143 19.70 14.06 3.16
C TRP A 143 20.94 14.77 3.72
N ARG A 144 20.96 15.08 5.01
CA ARG A 144 22.10 15.69 5.69
C ARG A 144 23.33 14.79 5.66
N PHE A 145 23.13 13.48 5.82
CA PHE A 145 24.20 12.50 5.69
C PHE A 145 24.72 12.46 4.25
N TRP A 146 23.82 12.33 3.26
CA TRP A 146 24.16 12.33 1.84
C TRP A 146 24.96 13.57 1.43
N SER A 147 24.55 14.75 1.88
CA SER A 147 25.21 16.02 1.53
C SER A 147 26.67 16.12 1.97
N ARG A 148 27.08 15.27 2.91
CA ARG A 148 28.47 15.22 3.42
C ARG A 148 29.28 14.08 2.85
N ASN A 149 28.61 12.99 2.50
CA ASN A 149 29.27 11.73 2.16
C ASN A 149 29.05 11.34 0.69
N PHE A 150 28.08 11.93 -0.01
CA PHE A 150 27.68 11.63 -1.40
C PHE A 150 27.15 10.19 -1.59
N TRP A 151 26.67 9.58 -0.52
CA TRP A 151 25.93 8.31 -0.45
C TRP A 151 25.09 8.29 0.82
N TYR A 152 24.15 7.34 0.92
CA TYR A 152 23.35 7.18 2.13
C TYR A 152 23.00 5.71 2.40
#